data_1edda6805de00315f1212d5ef1cf9a9a
#
_entry.id   1edda6805de00315f1212d5ef1cf9a9a
#
_cell.length_a   1.000
_cell.length_b   1.000
_cell.length_c   1.000
_cell.angle_alpha   90.00
_cell.angle_beta   90.00
_cell.angle_gamma   90.00
#
_symmetry.space_group_name_H-M   'P 1'
#
loop_
_entity.id
_entity.type
_entity.pdbx_description
1 polymer ?
#
loop_
_entity_poly.entity_id
_entity_poly.type
_entity_poly.pdbx_seq_one_letter_code
_entity_poly.pdbx_strand_id
1 'polypeptide(L)'
;FLTDLTRVLPGVQQFVAVQLNIRRPEVLSRYAERDTTLREHTALIKEYYGYHEFGDFPWSFRLKRLLYTRAWLSNERPGLMFDFATAWLLQNKVLLPGATTLVRLVSEIRERANQQLWKKLAALPDSWQTARVTELLDIPEGQRISPLEQLKKGPVTVSGPAFTEALERYIRLRNLEFSRLSFTGLPAIQLRNLARYAGMASVKYIARMPQQRKLAVLTAFVKAQETAALDEAVDVLDMLILDITRAAKKTGQKKRLRTLKDLDRAALLLAQACSLLLAEQADDAELRETIFSSIPKSRLAESVSKVNELARPQNNNFHDEMVEQYGRVKRFLPAVLRDLHFQAAPAGEHTLSAIHYLTELNGSKKRILDDAPEHIITGPWKRLVYDAEGRIQRAGYSLCLLERLQDALRRRDIWLENSDRWGNPREKLLQGEEWQVQRVPICRALGHPTDGHKGVQQLAVQLDKTWKAVASRFEGNAEVNICHDGKYPSLTISSLEKLEEPPSLHRLNSRVRQLL
;
A
#
# COMPACT_ATOMS: atom_id res chain seq x y z
N PHE A 1 35.27 -4.75 36.90
CA PHE A 1 36.35 -5.61 37.44
C PHE A 1 37.66 -5.16 36.82
N LEU A 2 38.56 -4.55 37.61
CA LEU A 2 39.90 -4.26 37.16
C LEU A 2 40.70 -5.56 37.26
N THR A 3 40.93 -6.22 36.15
CA THR A 3 41.77 -7.41 36.06
C THR A 3 43.28 -7.09 36.24
N ASP A 4 43.61 -5.80 36.09
CA ASP A 4 44.96 -5.29 36.22
C ASP A 4 45.00 -4.19 37.32
N LEU A 5 45.41 -4.57 38.50
CA LEU A 5 45.49 -3.69 39.66
C LEU A 5 46.61 -2.64 39.54
N THR A 6 47.52 -2.79 38.58
CA THR A 6 48.58 -1.79 38.32
C THR A 6 48.01 -0.52 37.69
N ARG A 7 46.78 -0.56 37.16
CA ARG A 7 46.08 0.61 36.63
C ARG A 7 45.37 1.48 37.67
N VAL A 8 45.34 1.06 38.92
CA VAL A 8 44.76 1.87 39.99
C VAL A 8 45.74 3.00 40.35
N LEU A 9 45.26 4.25 40.24
CA LEU A 9 46.07 5.41 40.56
C LEU A 9 46.62 5.32 42.01
N PRO A 10 47.91 5.61 42.26
CA PRO A 10 48.50 5.50 43.58
C PRO A 10 47.76 6.31 44.67
N GLY A 11 47.22 7.47 44.31
CA GLY A 11 46.40 8.28 45.20
C GLY A 11 45.11 7.61 45.66
N VAL A 12 44.46 6.85 44.79
CA VAL A 12 43.25 6.06 45.12
C VAL A 12 43.62 4.88 46.02
N GLN A 13 44.75 4.22 45.74
CA GLN A 13 45.28 3.14 46.61
C GLN A 13 45.54 3.63 48.01
N GLN A 14 46.20 4.78 48.13
CA GLN A 14 46.54 5.37 49.44
C GLN A 14 45.30 5.85 50.21
N PHE A 15 44.34 6.46 49.51
CA PHE A 15 43.06 6.88 50.08
C PHE A 15 42.28 5.68 50.67
N VAL A 16 42.14 4.61 49.91
CA VAL A 16 41.44 3.39 50.34
C VAL A 16 42.22 2.68 51.47
N ALA A 17 43.58 2.65 51.40
CA ALA A 17 44.42 2.07 52.45
C ALA A 17 44.28 2.79 53.81
N VAL A 18 44.16 4.11 53.78
CA VAL A 18 43.90 4.90 54.98
C VAL A 18 42.52 4.60 55.57
N GLN A 19 41.49 4.52 54.70
CA GLN A 19 40.13 4.21 55.13
C GLN A 19 40.01 2.83 55.77
N LEU A 20 40.73 1.84 55.19
CA LEU A 20 40.72 0.45 55.67
C LEU A 20 41.80 0.13 56.70
N ASN A 21 42.57 1.13 57.18
CA ASN A 21 43.68 0.99 58.12
C ASN A 21 44.74 -0.03 57.66
N ILE A 22 45.06 -0.04 56.38
CA ILE A 22 46.06 -0.93 55.77
C ILE A 22 47.42 -0.24 55.83
N ARG A 23 48.37 -0.83 56.61
CA ARG A 23 49.71 -0.26 56.82
C ARG A 23 50.66 -0.37 55.61
N ARG A 24 50.44 -1.28 54.70
CA ARG A 24 51.32 -1.55 53.52
C ARG A 24 50.51 -1.70 52.23
N PRO A 25 50.15 -0.61 51.56
CA PRO A 25 49.36 -0.67 50.31
C PRO A 25 50.12 -1.31 49.16
N GLU A 26 51.42 -1.44 49.17
CA GLU A 26 52.25 -2.06 48.14
C GLU A 26 51.95 -3.57 47.97
N VAL A 27 51.36 -4.20 49.01
CA VAL A 27 50.93 -5.62 48.92
C VAL A 27 49.93 -5.87 47.75
N LEU A 28 49.22 -4.83 47.30
CA LEU A 28 48.33 -4.93 46.16
C LEU A 28 49.04 -5.30 44.85
N SER A 29 50.33 -4.95 44.70
CA SER A 29 51.11 -5.36 43.51
C SER A 29 51.32 -6.88 43.42
N ARG A 30 51.33 -7.57 44.59
CA ARG A 30 51.43 -9.04 44.65
C ARG A 30 50.10 -9.78 44.70
N TYR A 31 48.99 -9.07 44.64
CA TYR A 31 47.66 -9.65 44.78
C TYR A 31 47.36 -10.64 43.63
N ALA A 32 47.89 -10.38 42.42
CA ALA A 32 47.71 -11.22 41.25
C ALA A 32 48.64 -12.44 41.17
N GLU A 33 49.63 -12.57 42.13
CA GLU A 33 50.58 -13.68 42.13
C GLU A 33 49.93 -15.04 42.44
N ARG A 34 48.73 -15.04 43.06
CA ARG A 34 47.95 -16.27 43.35
C ARG A 34 46.61 -16.26 42.65
N ASP A 35 46.50 -17.00 41.60
CA ASP A 35 45.25 -17.16 40.84
C ASP A 35 44.06 -17.63 41.69
N THR A 36 44.31 -18.45 42.72
CA THR A 36 43.27 -18.93 43.63
C THR A 36 42.62 -17.80 44.42
N THR A 37 43.41 -16.89 45.00
CA THR A 37 42.92 -15.73 45.77
C THR A 37 42.07 -14.80 44.89
N LEU A 38 42.52 -14.55 43.66
CA LEU A 38 41.78 -13.75 42.69
C LEU A 38 40.42 -14.37 42.35
N ARG A 39 40.39 -15.68 42.16
CA ARG A 39 39.14 -16.43 41.88
C ARG A 39 38.18 -16.42 43.04
N GLU A 40 38.67 -16.67 44.26
CA GLU A 40 37.84 -16.66 45.47
C GLU A 40 37.23 -15.29 45.73
N HIS A 41 38.02 -14.22 45.67
CA HIS A 41 37.52 -12.86 45.86
C HIS A 41 36.55 -12.47 44.72
N THR A 42 36.80 -12.90 43.49
CA THR A 42 35.88 -12.69 42.37
C THR A 42 34.54 -13.37 42.62
N ALA A 43 34.56 -14.59 43.17
CA ALA A 43 33.32 -15.32 43.50
C ALA A 43 32.54 -14.60 44.61
N LEU A 44 33.21 -14.18 45.68
CA LEU A 44 32.57 -13.42 46.77
C LEU A 44 31.95 -12.10 46.30
N ILE A 45 32.65 -11.34 45.44
CA ILE A 45 32.14 -10.09 44.89
C ILE A 45 30.95 -10.33 44.02
N LYS A 46 30.98 -11.38 43.18
CA LYS A 46 29.84 -11.77 42.33
C LYS A 46 28.60 -12.11 43.17
N GLU A 47 28.78 -12.92 44.20
CA GLU A 47 27.72 -13.30 45.10
C GLU A 47 27.13 -12.08 45.86
N TYR A 48 27.99 -11.21 46.39
CA TYR A 48 27.57 -10.01 47.12
C TYR A 48 26.75 -9.04 46.25
N TYR A 49 27.12 -8.84 44.99
CA TYR A 49 26.42 -7.94 44.07
C TYR A 49 25.34 -8.63 43.22
N GLY A 50 25.20 -9.94 43.37
CA GLY A 50 24.21 -10.74 42.64
C GLY A 50 24.50 -10.82 41.14
N TYR A 51 25.79 -10.93 40.74
CA TYR A 51 26.20 -11.15 39.36
C TYR A 51 26.22 -12.65 39.01
N HIS A 52 25.81 -12.97 37.80
CA HIS A 52 25.79 -14.32 37.22
C HIS A 52 26.85 -14.49 36.14
N GLU A 53 27.36 -15.70 35.97
CA GLU A 53 28.23 -16.00 34.84
C GLU A 53 27.42 -16.12 33.54
N PHE A 54 28.07 -15.76 32.42
CA PHE A 54 27.45 -15.85 31.08
C PHE A 54 26.97 -17.26 30.75
N GLY A 55 27.66 -18.31 31.20
CA GLY A 55 27.35 -19.70 30.99
C GLY A 55 26.23 -20.27 31.86
N ASP A 56 25.86 -19.57 32.95
CA ASP A 56 24.95 -20.11 33.96
C ASP A 56 23.54 -20.34 33.44
N PHE A 57 22.96 -21.47 33.84
CA PHE A 57 21.53 -21.71 33.69
C PHE A 57 20.80 -20.99 34.85
N PRO A 58 19.67 -20.29 34.59
CA PRO A 58 18.91 -20.24 33.35
C PRO A 58 19.25 -19.08 32.39
N TRP A 59 20.25 -18.24 32.73
CA TRP A 59 20.52 -16.98 32.01
C TRP A 59 20.98 -17.19 30.57
N SER A 60 21.92 -18.09 30.36
CA SER A 60 22.39 -18.44 29.00
C SER A 60 21.25 -19.00 28.11
N PHE A 61 20.37 -19.80 28.70
CA PHE A 61 19.20 -20.34 27.98
C PHE A 61 18.19 -19.24 27.63
N ARG A 62 17.86 -18.37 28.60
CA ARG A 62 16.92 -17.25 28.37
C ARG A 62 17.43 -16.32 27.27
N LEU A 63 18.71 -15.94 27.33
CA LEU A 63 19.30 -15.09 26.28
C LEU A 63 19.23 -15.76 24.92
N LYS A 64 19.66 -17.03 24.79
CA LYS A 64 19.62 -17.76 23.52
C LYS A 64 18.20 -17.86 22.98
N ARG A 65 17.20 -18.12 23.85
CA ARG A 65 15.78 -18.18 23.46
C ARG A 65 15.28 -16.83 22.96
N LEU A 66 15.59 -15.74 23.66
CA LEU A 66 15.21 -14.38 23.24
C LEU A 66 15.84 -14.00 21.90
N LEU A 67 17.12 -14.23 21.74
CA LEU A 67 17.83 -13.97 20.48
C LEU A 67 17.27 -14.81 19.33
N TYR A 68 16.96 -16.10 19.58
CA TYR A 68 16.35 -16.94 18.58
C TYR A 68 14.96 -16.45 18.18
N THR A 69 14.12 -16.04 19.15
CA THR A 69 12.80 -15.47 18.88
C THR A 69 12.90 -14.21 18.02
N ARG A 70 13.83 -13.32 18.34
CA ARG A 70 14.06 -12.12 17.52
C ARG A 70 14.55 -12.46 16.12
N ALA A 71 15.52 -13.36 16.00
CA ALA A 71 16.03 -13.80 14.71
C ALA A 71 14.94 -14.49 13.86
N TRP A 72 14.01 -15.21 14.49
CA TRP A 72 12.89 -15.86 13.82
C TRP A 72 11.82 -14.86 13.36
N LEU A 73 11.43 -13.91 14.22
CA LEU A 73 10.33 -12.98 13.94
C LEU A 73 10.74 -11.81 13.06
N SER A 74 11.99 -11.35 13.17
CA SER A 74 12.49 -10.17 12.48
C SER A 74 13.81 -10.44 11.77
N ASN A 75 14.10 -9.65 10.73
CA ASN A 75 15.39 -9.71 10.05
C ASN A 75 16.30 -8.56 10.53
N GLU A 76 16.47 -8.46 11.85
CA GLU A 76 17.32 -7.43 12.44
C GLU A 76 18.78 -7.59 12.02
N ARG A 77 19.47 -6.47 11.89
CA ARG A 77 20.91 -6.47 11.62
C ARG A 77 21.67 -7.13 12.77
N PRO A 78 22.78 -7.85 12.51
CA PRO A 78 23.57 -8.50 13.56
C PRO A 78 23.98 -7.54 14.69
N GLY A 79 24.33 -6.27 14.36
CA GLY A 79 24.67 -5.24 15.33
C GLY A 79 23.55 -4.95 16.32
N LEU A 80 22.31 -4.78 15.84
CA LEU A 80 21.16 -4.55 16.73
C LEU A 80 20.89 -5.72 17.67
N MET A 81 21.09 -6.95 17.20
CA MET A 81 20.98 -8.13 18.05
C MET A 81 22.11 -8.21 19.08
N PHE A 82 23.31 -7.80 18.71
CA PHE A 82 24.46 -7.68 19.61
C PHE A 82 24.19 -6.63 20.71
N ASP A 83 23.73 -5.44 20.32
CA ASP A 83 23.40 -4.35 21.26
C ASP A 83 22.29 -4.76 22.22
N PHE A 84 21.24 -5.43 21.69
CA PHE A 84 20.18 -6.00 22.51
C PHE A 84 20.70 -7.03 23.51
N ALA A 85 21.56 -7.96 23.05
CA ALA A 85 22.16 -8.98 23.93
C ALA A 85 22.98 -8.34 25.04
N THR A 86 23.79 -7.34 24.70
CA THR A 86 24.63 -6.60 25.68
C THR A 86 23.75 -5.87 26.70
N ALA A 87 22.74 -5.14 26.26
CA ALA A 87 21.80 -4.46 27.13
C ALA A 87 21.06 -5.41 28.08
N TRP A 88 20.58 -6.56 27.51
CA TRP A 88 19.89 -7.57 28.31
C TRP A 88 20.80 -8.20 29.38
N LEU A 89 22.06 -8.53 29.03
CA LEU A 89 23.04 -9.06 29.97
C LEU A 89 23.30 -8.08 31.12
N LEU A 90 23.52 -6.81 30.82
CA LEU A 90 23.73 -5.75 31.83
C LEU A 90 22.50 -5.60 32.75
N GLN A 91 21.30 -5.57 32.18
CA GLN A 91 20.06 -5.41 32.94
C GLN A 91 19.81 -6.57 33.91
N ASN A 92 20.22 -7.78 33.52
CA ASN A 92 20.05 -8.99 34.34
C ASN A 92 21.28 -9.32 35.19
N LYS A 93 22.26 -8.41 35.31
CA LYS A 93 23.50 -8.60 36.06
C LYS A 93 24.28 -9.86 35.66
N VAL A 94 24.27 -10.18 34.37
CA VAL A 94 25.09 -11.25 33.81
C VAL A 94 26.38 -10.67 33.29
N LEU A 95 27.49 -11.29 33.64
CA LEU A 95 28.80 -10.83 33.19
C LEU A 95 28.92 -10.91 31.67
N LEU A 96 29.45 -9.85 31.09
CA LEU A 96 29.61 -9.77 29.62
C LEU A 96 30.69 -10.75 29.16
N PRO A 97 30.42 -11.61 28.21
CA PRO A 97 31.45 -12.42 27.56
C PRO A 97 32.33 -11.52 26.68
N GLY A 98 33.45 -12.07 26.20
CA GLY A 98 34.24 -11.38 25.19
C GLY A 98 33.39 -11.03 23.98
N ALA A 99 33.63 -9.88 23.37
CA ALA A 99 32.84 -9.38 22.21
C ALA A 99 32.77 -10.40 21.08
N THR A 100 33.86 -11.10 20.76
CA THR A 100 33.93 -12.16 19.74
C THR A 100 33.01 -13.35 20.06
N THR A 101 32.90 -13.71 21.35
CA THR A 101 32.00 -14.78 21.81
C THR A 101 30.52 -14.40 21.57
N LEU A 102 30.18 -13.15 21.90
CA LEU A 102 28.80 -12.66 21.72
C LEU A 102 28.45 -12.51 20.23
N VAL A 103 29.38 -12.02 19.40
CA VAL A 103 29.21 -11.93 17.94
C VAL A 103 29.01 -13.33 17.35
N ARG A 104 29.81 -14.30 17.78
CA ARG A 104 29.67 -15.71 17.32
C ARG A 104 28.32 -16.27 17.72
N LEU A 105 27.89 -16.08 18.96
CA LEU A 105 26.57 -16.53 19.44
C LEU A 105 25.43 -15.94 18.61
N VAL A 106 25.46 -14.63 18.37
CA VAL A 106 24.44 -13.97 17.54
C VAL A 106 24.42 -14.56 16.12
N SER A 107 25.60 -14.79 15.53
CA SER A 107 25.71 -15.34 14.18
C SER A 107 25.19 -16.77 14.11
N GLU A 108 25.54 -17.63 15.06
CA GLU A 108 25.06 -19.01 15.16
C GLU A 108 23.53 -19.09 15.32
N ILE A 109 22.98 -18.24 16.19
CA ILE A 109 21.53 -18.21 16.42
C ILE A 109 20.78 -17.76 15.15
N ARG A 110 21.28 -16.72 14.46
CA ARG A 110 20.71 -16.25 13.20
C ARG A 110 20.75 -17.32 12.11
N GLU A 111 21.90 -17.97 11.98
CA GLU A 111 22.06 -19.05 10.99
C GLU A 111 21.10 -20.22 11.29
N ARG A 112 20.97 -20.61 12.55
CA ARG A 112 20.02 -21.65 12.97
C ARG A 112 18.56 -21.28 12.66
N ALA A 113 18.19 -20.01 12.91
CA ALA A 113 16.85 -19.52 12.58
C ALA A 113 16.60 -19.53 11.06
N ASN A 114 17.58 -19.09 10.27
CA ASN A 114 17.51 -19.10 8.81
C ASN A 114 17.40 -20.54 8.24
N GLN A 115 18.20 -21.46 8.73
CA GLN A 115 18.16 -22.86 8.30
C GLN A 115 16.80 -23.51 8.58
N GLN A 116 16.23 -23.22 9.76
CA GLN A 116 14.91 -23.70 10.11
C GLN A 116 13.81 -23.08 9.21
N LEU A 117 13.93 -21.79 8.88
CA LEU A 117 13.03 -21.11 7.94
C LEU A 117 13.11 -21.75 6.54
N TRP A 118 14.34 -21.93 6.02
CA TRP A 118 14.54 -22.55 4.71
C TRP A 118 14.04 -23.98 4.67
N LYS A 119 14.27 -24.76 5.73
CA LYS A 119 13.75 -26.13 5.83
C LYS A 119 12.23 -26.17 5.76
N LYS A 120 11.56 -25.29 6.52
CA LYS A 120 10.09 -25.21 6.50
C LYS A 120 9.56 -24.77 5.15
N LEU A 121 10.12 -23.70 4.56
CA LEU A 121 9.68 -23.19 3.26
C LEU A 121 9.94 -24.15 2.11
N ALA A 122 11.07 -24.84 2.11
CA ALA A 122 11.41 -25.81 1.08
C ALA A 122 10.54 -27.09 1.13
N ALA A 123 9.89 -27.35 2.27
CA ALA A 123 9.00 -28.49 2.45
C ALA A 123 7.53 -28.18 2.11
N LEU A 124 7.18 -26.92 1.81
CA LEU A 124 5.81 -26.55 1.47
C LEU A 124 5.39 -27.01 0.06
N PRO A 125 6.17 -26.73 -1.00
CA PRO A 125 5.79 -27.11 -2.35
C PRO A 125 5.90 -28.63 -2.54
N ASP A 126 4.93 -29.21 -3.24
CA ASP A 126 4.99 -30.61 -3.66
C ASP A 126 6.04 -30.85 -4.75
N SER A 127 6.15 -32.09 -5.22
CA SER A 127 7.13 -32.46 -6.25
C SER A 127 6.90 -31.74 -7.58
N TRP A 128 5.64 -31.58 -7.99
CA TRP A 128 5.28 -30.89 -9.21
C TRP A 128 5.58 -29.37 -9.11
N GLN A 129 5.17 -28.72 -8.02
CA GLN A 129 5.47 -27.31 -7.75
C GLN A 129 6.98 -27.07 -7.67
N THR A 130 7.72 -27.98 -7.02
CA THR A 130 9.19 -27.92 -6.91
C THR A 130 9.86 -27.96 -8.29
N ALA A 131 9.43 -28.86 -9.17
CA ALA A 131 9.92 -28.93 -10.54
C ALA A 131 9.64 -27.63 -11.31
N ARG A 132 8.38 -27.18 -11.30
CA ARG A 132 7.95 -25.97 -12.02
C ARG A 132 8.65 -24.70 -11.54
N VAL A 133 8.86 -24.55 -10.23
CA VAL A 133 9.58 -23.40 -9.67
C VAL A 133 11.07 -23.44 -10.02
N THR A 134 11.66 -24.63 -10.10
CA THR A 134 13.07 -24.81 -10.50
C THR A 134 13.26 -24.49 -11.98
N GLU A 135 12.34 -24.90 -12.85
CA GLU A 135 12.32 -24.57 -14.28
C GLU A 135 12.34 -23.04 -14.54
N LEU A 136 11.84 -22.22 -13.61
CA LEU A 136 11.92 -20.77 -13.76
C LEU A 136 13.35 -20.23 -13.85
N LEU A 137 14.34 -20.99 -13.38
CA LEU A 137 15.76 -20.61 -13.44
C LEU A 137 16.40 -20.90 -14.80
N ASP A 138 15.84 -21.83 -15.56
CA ASP A 138 16.41 -22.29 -16.83
C ASP A 138 16.03 -21.30 -17.94
N ILE A 139 16.96 -21.06 -18.86
CA ILE A 139 16.70 -20.21 -20.02
C ILE A 139 16.16 -21.11 -21.13
N PRO A 140 14.89 -20.95 -21.53
CA PRO A 140 14.30 -21.75 -22.59
C PRO A 140 15.05 -21.56 -23.92
N GLU A 141 15.01 -22.58 -24.77
CA GLU A 141 15.62 -22.56 -26.09
C GLU A 141 15.06 -21.36 -26.92
N GLY A 142 15.94 -20.60 -27.55
CA GLY A 142 15.56 -19.41 -28.30
C GLY A 142 15.31 -18.14 -27.46
N GLN A 143 15.36 -18.20 -26.13
CA GLN A 143 15.23 -17.03 -25.26
C GLN A 143 16.58 -16.56 -24.71
N ARG A 144 16.66 -15.27 -24.33
CA ARG A 144 17.88 -14.66 -23.76
C ARG A 144 17.84 -14.53 -22.25
N ILE A 145 16.66 -14.60 -21.67
CA ILE A 145 16.40 -14.39 -20.22
C ILE A 145 15.51 -15.52 -19.71
N SER A 146 15.72 -15.90 -18.44
CA SER A 146 14.92 -16.94 -17.80
C SER A 146 13.49 -16.44 -17.46
N PRO A 147 12.53 -17.36 -17.29
CA PRO A 147 11.19 -17.01 -16.83
C PRO A 147 11.21 -16.26 -15.51
N LEU A 148 12.11 -16.57 -14.58
CA LEU A 148 12.25 -15.84 -13.33
C LEU A 148 12.59 -14.36 -13.55
N GLU A 149 13.52 -14.05 -14.48
CA GLU A 149 13.85 -12.64 -14.81
C GLU A 149 12.69 -11.92 -15.50
N GLN A 150 11.87 -12.61 -16.28
CA GLN A 150 10.65 -12.05 -16.86
C GLN A 150 9.64 -11.72 -15.76
N LEU A 151 9.44 -12.63 -14.79
CA LEU A 151 8.50 -12.45 -13.67
C LEU A 151 8.90 -11.33 -12.70
N LYS A 152 10.17 -10.91 -12.66
CA LYS A 152 10.63 -9.78 -11.85
C LYS A 152 10.19 -8.42 -12.41
N LYS A 153 9.89 -8.33 -13.71
CA LYS A 153 9.54 -7.08 -14.39
C LYS A 153 8.05 -6.80 -14.25
N GLY A 154 7.72 -5.69 -13.62
CA GLY A 154 6.35 -5.18 -13.57
C GLY A 154 6.00 -4.30 -14.77
N PRO A 155 4.73 -3.87 -14.89
CA PRO A 155 4.28 -2.97 -15.94
C PRO A 155 4.95 -1.59 -15.81
N VAL A 156 5.39 -1.03 -16.95
CA VAL A 156 6.09 0.27 -17.00
C VAL A 156 5.16 1.39 -17.46
N THR A 157 4.13 1.07 -18.23
CA THR A 157 3.21 2.04 -18.83
C THR A 157 1.76 1.73 -18.51
N VAL A 158 0.90 2.74 -18.63
CA VAL A 158 -0.55 2.60 -18.49
C VAL A 158 -1.17 2.50 -19.88
N SER A 159 -1.39 1.28 -20.34
CA SER A 159 -1.98 1.01 -21.65
C SER A 159 -2.70 -0.35 -21.67
N GLY A 160 -3.59 -0.58 -22.63
CA GLY A 160 -4.26 -1.88 -22.78
C GLY A 160 -3.27 -3.05 -22.94
N PRO A 161 -2.24 -2.95 -23.80
CA PRO A 161 -1.19 -3.97 -23.88
C PRO A 161 -0.44 -4.19 -22.57
N ALA A 162 -0.06 -3.12 -21.85
CA ALA A 162 0.63 -3.24 -20.56
C ALA A 162 -0.26 -3.92 -19.50
N PHE A 163 -1.56 -3.67 -19.51
CA PHE A 163 -2.51 -4.39 -18.68
C PHE A 163 -2.54 -5.88 -19.00
N THR A 164 -2.60 -6.24 -20.29
CA THR A 164 -2.59 -7.64 -20.72
C THR A 164 -1.30 -8.34 -20.29
N GLU A 165 -0.14 -7.70 -20.46
CA GLU A 165 1.16 -8.23 -20.03
C GLU A 165 1.22 -8.42 -18.49
N ALA A 166 0.72 -7.45 -17.72
CA ALA A 166 0.65 -7.55 -16.26
C ALA A 166 -0.27 -8.71 -15.82
N LEU A 167 -1.40 -8.87 -16.50
CA LEU A 167 -2.35 -9.96 -16.24
C LEU A 167 -1.75 -11.33 -16.62
N GLU A 168 -1.08 -11.46 -17.76
CA GLU A 168 -0.37 -12.68 -18.15
C GLU A 168 0.71 -13.06 -17.12
N ARG A 169 1.44 -12.09 -16.60
CA ARG A 169 2.41 -12.31 -15.53
C ARG A 169 1.74 -12.87 -14.27
N TYR A 170 0.62 -12.31 -13.86
CA TYR A 170 -0.18 -12.84 -12.75
C TYR A 170 -0.66 -14.27 -13.01
N ILE A 171 -1.20 -14.55 -14.21
CA ILE A 171 -1.69 -15.88 -14.58
C ILE A 171 -0.57 -16.92 -14.53
N ARG A 172 0.62 -16.59 -15.03
CA ARG A 172 1.80 -17.49 -14.95
C ARG A 172 2.14 -17.83 -13.50
N LEU A 173 2.10 -16.86 -12.58
CA LEU A 173 2.36 -17.08 -11.15
C LEU A 173 1.24 -17.88 -10.49
N ARG A 174 -0.02 -17.56 -10.75
CA ARG A 174 -1.20 -18.28 -10.25
C ARG A 174 -1.19 -19.75 -10.67
N ASN A 175 -0.77 -20.03 -11.89
CA ASN A 175 -0.70 -21.39 -12.42
C ASN A 175 0.37 -22.27 -11.74
N LEU A 176 1.23 -21.72 -10.88
CA LEU A 176 2.13 -22.48 -10.01
C LEU A 176 1.41 -22.97 -8.75
N GLU A 177 0.18 -22.52 -8.49
CA GLU A 177 -0.72 -22.92 -7.39
C GLU A 177 -0.18 -22.71 -5.98
N PHE A 178 0.70 -21.72 -5.79
CA PHE A 178 1.28 -21.39 -4.48
C PHE A 178 0.30 -20.75 -3.50
N SER A 179 -0.80 -20.17 -3.99
CA SER A 179 -1.90 -19.67 -3.16
C SER A 179 -2.56 -20.75 -2.30
N ARG A 180 -2.48 -22.02 -2.72
CA ARG A 180 -3.00 -23.18 -1.97
C ARG A 180 -2.12 -23.61 -0.80
N LEU A 181 -0.88 -23.14 -0.74
CA LEU A 181 0.07 -23.52 0.32
C LEU A 181 -0.22 -22.75 1.60
N SER A 182 -0.16 -23.45 2.74
CA SER A 182 -0.32 -22.82 4.05
C SER A 182 1.02 -22.28 4.56
N PHE A 183 1.10 -20.97 4.72
CA PHE A 183 2.25 -20.29 5.32
C PHE A 183 2.05 -20.00 6.81
N THR A 184 1.08 -20.65 7.44
CA THR A 184 0.77 -20.48 8.87
C THR A 184 1.99 -20.78 9.75
N GLY A 185 2.25 -19.91 10.73
CA GLY A 185 3.41 -20.06 11.62
C GLY A 185 4.74 -19.63 11.03
N LEU A 186 4.77 -19.08 9.82
CA LEU A 186 5.95 -18.46 9.22
C LEU A 186 5.86 -16.93 9.33
N PRO A 187 6.92 -16.24 9.76
CA PRO A 187 6.89 -14.79 9.92
C PRO A 187 6.76 -14.06 8.56
N ALA A 188 5.72 -13.28 8.39
CA ALA A 188 5.45 -12.54 7.15
C ALA A 188 6.61 -11.59 6.74
N ILE A 189 7.34 -11.03 7.73
CA ILE A 189 8.50 -10.18 7.47
C ILE A 189 9.63 -10.98 6.83
N GLN A 190 9.89 -12.20 7.31
CA GLN A 190 10.92 -13.07 6.76
C GLN A 190 10.59 -13.52 5.33
N LEU A 191 9.33 -13.85 5.07
CA LEU A 191 8.85 -14.17 3.72
C LEU A 191 9.08 -13.00 2.76
N ARG A 192 8.69 -11.79 3.15
CA ARG A 192 8.91 -10.57 2.34
C ARG A 192 10.39 -10.30 2.10
N ASN A 193 11.25 -10.52 3.08
CA ASN A 193 12.69 -10.33 2.94
C ASN A 193 13.32 -11.35 1.97
N LEU A 194 12.92 -12.62 2.03
CA LEU A 194 13.36 -13.64 1.09
C LEU A 194 12.86 -13.36 -0.33
N ALA A 195 11.61 -12.94 -0.47
CA ALA A 195 11.04 -12.55 -1.76
C ALA A 195 11.76 -11.33 -2.36
N ARG A 196 12.05 -10.30 -1.55
CA ARG A 196 12.84 -9.14 -1.98
C ARG A 196 14.25 -9.54 -2.40
N TYR A 197 14.88 -10.41 -1.63
CA TYR A 197 16.20 -10.95 -1.96
C TYR A 197 16.17 -11.66 -3.31
N ALA A 198 15.18 -12.52 -3.57
CA ALA A 198 15.01 -13.20 -4.86
C ALA A 198 14.79 -12.22 -6.02
N GLY A 199 14.02 -11.15 -5.78
CA GLY A 199 13.80 -10.08 -6.77
C GLY A 199 15.08 -9.36 -7.18
N MET A 200 16.03 -9.18 -6.26
CA MET A 200 17.28 -8.47 -6.49
C MET A 200 18.43 -9.38 -6.95
N ALA A 201 18.46 -10.62 -6.50
CA ALA A 201 19.54 -11.55 -6.81
C ALA A 201 19.49 -12.00 -8.27
N SER A 202 20.65 -12.19 -8.91
CA SER A 202 20.71 -12.75 -10.25
C SER A 202 20.30 -14.23 -10.25
N VAL A 203 19.69 -14.67 -11.36
CA VAL A 203 19.25 -16.07 -11.52
C VAL A 203 20.42 -17.04 -11.35
N LYS A 204 21.59 -16.71 -11.92
CA LYS A 204 22.79 -17.52 -11.77
C LYS A 204 23.22 -17.71 -10.31
N TYR A 205 23.04 -16.69 -9.50
CA TYR A 205 23.36 -16.77 -8.07
C TYR A 205 22.35 -17.65 -7.32
N ILE A 206 21.05 -17.51 -7.60
CA ILE A 206 20.01 -18.35 -7.01
C ILE A 206 20.20 -19.82 -7.40
N ALA A 207 20.51 -20.09 -8.67
CA ALA A 207 20.73 -21.45 -9.16
C ALA A 207 21.88 -22.20 -8.44
N ARG A 208 22.91 -21.47 -7.98
CA ARG A 208 24.07 -22.01 -7.26
C ARG A 208 23.86 -22.23 -5.76
N MET A 209 22.71 -21.78 -5.20
CA MET A 209 22.44 -21.97 -3.78
C MET A 209 22.24 -23.45 -3.41
N PRO A 210 22.51 -23.81 -2.13
CA PRO A 210 22.09 -25.10 -1.60
C PRO A 210 20.60 -25.33 -1.82
N GLN A 211 20.20 -26.57 -2.11
CA GLN A 211 18.83 -26.89 -2.55
C GLN A 211 17.73 -26.36 -1.63
N GLN A 212 17.88 -26.54 -0.30
CA GLN A 212 16.88 -26.04 0.65
C GLN A 212 16.73 -24.51 0.61
N ARG A 213 17.84 -23.79 0.56
CA ARG A 213 17.83 -22.32 0.48
C ARG A 213 17.26 -21.85 -0.85
N LYS A 214 17.63 -22.51 -1.95
CA LYS A 214 17.10 -22.22 -3.29
C LYS A 214 15.59 -22.32 -3.32
N LEU A 215 15.04 -23.47 -2.90
CA LEU A 215 13.59 -23.69 -2.87
C LEU A 215 12.89 -22.69 -1.93
N ALA A 216 13.43 -22.44 -0.75
CA ALA A 216 12.86 -21.46 0.18
C ALA A 216 12.76 -20.05 -0.43
N VAL A 217 13.81 -19.62 -1.13
CA VAL A 217 13.87 -18.31 -1.79
C VAL A 217 12.86 -18.23 -2.93
N LEU A 218 12.76 -19.27 -3.76
CA LEU A 218 11.81 -19.35 -4.87
C LEU A 218 10.36 -19.43 -4.37
N THR A 219 10.09 -20.24 -3.35
CA THR A 219 8.77 -20.35 -2.70
C THR A 219 8.29 -18.99 -2.17
N ALA A 220 9.15 -18.29 -1.44
CA ALA A 220 8.83 -16.96 -0.93
C ALA A 220 8.62 -15.95 -2.06
N PHE A 221 9.43 -16.02 -3.13
CA PHE A 221 9.32 -15.17 -4.30
C PHE A 221 7.98 -15.37 -5.01
N VAL A 222 7.63 -16.60 -5.37
CA VAL A 222 6.38 -16.89 -6.10
C VAL A 222 5.18 -16.42 -5.29
N LYS A 223 5.11 -16.75 -3.99
CA LYS A 223 4.00 -16.32 -3.13
C LYS A 223 3.84 -14.81 -3.08
N ALA A 224 4.94 -14.08 -2.90
CA ALA A 224 4.90 -12.62 -2.82
C ALA A 224 4.61 -11.98 -4.19
N GLN A 225 5.16 -12.54 -5.27
CA GLN A 225 4.98 -12.01 -6.62
C GLN A 225 3.59 -12.30 -7.19
N GLU A 226 2.94 -13.39 -6.80
CA GLU A 226 1.55 -13.67 -7.18
C GLU A 226 0.63 -12.56 -6.70
N THR A 227 0.72 -12.19 -5.42
CA THR A 227 -0.04 -11.07 -4.84
C THR A 227 0.35 -9.73 -5.48
N ALA A 228 1.65 -9.46 -5.63
CA ALA A 228 2.12 -8.20 -6.20
C ALA A 228 1.72 -8.05 -7.68
N ALA A 229 1.77 -9.11 -8.47
CA ALA A 229 1.39 -9.07 -9.87
C ALA A 229 -0.13 -8.84 -10.06
N LEU A 230 -0.95 -9.40 -9.17
CA LEU A 230 -2.39 -9.12 -9.15
C LEU A 230 -2.64 -7.65 -8.81
N ASP A 231 -2.03 -7.15 -7.75
CA ASP A 231 -2.14 -5.74 -7.34
C ASP A 231 -1.73 -4.79 -8.47
N GLU A 232 -0.60 -5.06 -9.12
CA GLU A 232 -0.09 -4.24 -10.23
C GLU A 232 -1.02 -4.30 -11.46
N ALA A 233 -1.59 -5.46 -11.79
CA ALA A 233 -2.55 -5.58 -12.88
C ALA A 233 -3.80 -4.74 -12.62
N VAL A 234 -4.34 -4.78 -11.39
CA VAL A 234 -5.52 -3.99 -11.03
C VAL A 234 -5.19 -2.50 -10.93
N ASP A 235 -4.00 -2.12 -10.47
CA ASP A 235 -3.55 -0.72 -10.49
C ASP A 235 -3.51 -0.18 -11.92
N VAL A 236 -2.96 -0.96 -12.87
CA VAL A 236 -2.95 -0.58 -14.30
C VAL A 236 -4.38 -0.47 -14.84
N LEU A 237 -5.29 -1.38 -14.45
CA LEU A 237 -6.71 -1.30 -14.83
C LEU A 237 -7.36 -0.02 -14.29
N ASP A 238 -7.19 0.30 -13.02
CA ASP A 238 -7.72 1.52 -12.39
C ASP A 238 -7.21 2.78 -13.10
N MET A 239 -5.91 2.83 -13.36
CA MET A 239 -5.30 3.94 -14.09
C MET A 239 -5.77 4.03 -15.54
N LEU A 240 -5.99 2.89 -16.21
CA LEU A 240 -6.47 2.84 -17.59
C LEU A 240 -7.90 3.37 -17.72
N ILE A 241 -8.78 3.03 -16.78
CA ILE A 241 -10.15 3.57 -16.73
C ILE A 241 -10.10 5.09 -16.49
N LEU A 242 -9.25 5.55 -15.57
CA LEU A 242 -9.03 6.98 -15.35
C LEU A 242 -8.54 7.71 -16.60
N ASP A 243 -7.60 7.11 -17.33
CA ASP A 243 -7.05 7.71 -18.55
C ASP A 243 -8.13 7.83 -19.64
N ILE A 244 -8.97 6.81 -19.79
CA ILE A 244 -10.12 6.84 -20.71
C ILE A 244 -11.08 7.97 -20.32
N THR A 245 -11.42 8.08 -19.04
CA THR A 245 -12.29 9.15 -18.52
C THR A 245 -11.69 10.54 -18.73
N ARG A 246 -10.39 10.71 -18.46
CA ARG A 246 -9.68 11.99 -18.68
C ARG A 246 -9.62 12.36 -20.16
N ALA A 247 -9.36 11.39 -21.04
CA ALA A 247 -9.36 11.59 -22.48
C ALA A 247 -10.74 12.03 -22.99
N ALA A 248 -11.81 11.40 -22.52
CA ALA A 248 -13.17 11.76 -22.84
C ALA A 248 -13.51 13.20 -22.39
N LYS A 249 -13.18 13.54 -21.13
CA LYS A 249 -13.36 14.91 -20.60
C LYS A 249 -12.61 15.95 -21.44
N LYS A 250 -11.35 15.69 -21.78
CA LYS A 250 -10.52 16.61 -22.60
C LYS A 250 -11.10 16.76 -24.01
N THR A 251 -11.59 15.68 -24.60
CA THR A 251 -12.23 15.72 -25.94
C THR A 251 -13.54 16.51 -25.89
N GLY A 252 -14.38 16.29 -24.89
CA GLY A 252 -15.59 17.05 -24.67
C GLY A 252 -15.33 18.55 -24.50
N GLN A 253 -14.33 18.93 -23.69
CA GLN A 253 -13.92 20.33 -23.55
C GLN A 253 -13.46 20.94 -24.88
N LYS A 254 -12.64 20.23 -25.65
CA LYS A 254 -12.19 20.70 -26.98
C LYS A 254 -13.36 20.87 -27.96
N LYS A 255 -14.31 19.93 -27.99
CA LYS A 255 -15.53 20.05 -28.81
C LYS A 255 -16.33 21.30 -28.39
N ARG A 256 -16.53 21.52 -27.09
CA ARG A 256 -17.22 22.70 -26.56
C ARG A 256 -16.56 24.01 -27.01
N LEU A 257 -15.24 24.11 -26.91
CA LEU A 257 -14.51 25.31 -27.34
C LEU A 257 -14.64 25.59 -28.85
N ARG A 258 -14.73 24.55 -29.69
CA ARG A 258 -14.93 24.71 -31.15
C ARG A 258 -16.33 25.19 -31.48
N THR A 259 -17.35 24.70 -30.75
CA THR A 259 -18.76 25.05 -30.98
C THR A 259 -19.17 26.39 -30.35
N LEU A 260 -18.37 26.97 -29.44
CA LEU A 260 -18.68 28.24 -28.77
C LEU A 260 -18.92 29.39 -29.76
N LYS A 261 -18.12 29.53 -30.83
CA LYS A 261 -18.30 30.60 -31.82
C LYS A 261 -19.63 30.51 -32.57
N ASP A 262 -20.09 29.30 -32.87
CA ASP A 262 -21.36 29.11 -33.57
C ASP A 262 -22.53 29.28 -32.61
N LEU A 263 -22.36 28.88 -31.36
CA LEU A 263 -23.31 29.10 -30.28
C LEU A 263 -23.45 30.60 -29.96
N ASP A 264 -22.33 31.34 -29.88
CA ASP A 264 -22.34 32.78 -29.61
C ASP A 264 -23.08 33.54 -30.71
N ARG A 265 -22.85 33.22 -31.99
CA ARG A 265 -23.58 33.82 -33.12
C ARG A 265 -25.08 33.53 -33.05
N ALA A 266 -25.46 32.30 -32.75
CA ALA A 266 -26.86 31.92 -32.62
C ALA A 266 -27.51 32.58 -31.41
N ALA A 267 -26.80 32.66 -30.26
CA ALA A 267 -27.25 33.32 -29.05
C ALA A 267 -27.46 34.84 -29.25
N LEU A 268 -26.52 35.51 -29.94
CA LEU A 268 -26.64 36.93 -30.26
C LEU A 268 -27.86 37.24 -31.15
N LEU A 269 -28.12 36.40 -32.16
CA LEU A 269 -29.31 36.54 -33.00
C LEU A 269 -30.63 36.32 -32.22
N LEU A 270 -30.63 35.33 -31.31
CA LEU A 270 -31.76 35.09 -30.43
C LEU A 270 -31.95 36.25 -29.42
N ALA A 271 -30.87 36.76 -28.84
CA ALA A 271 -30.91 37.91 -27.96
C ALA A 271 -31.47 39.15 -28.67
N GLN A 272 -31.05 39.39 -29.93
CA GLN A 272 -31.59 40.48 -30.74
C GLN A 272 -33.12 40.30 -30.98
N ALA A 273 -33.54 39.08 -31.32
CA ALA A 273 -34.98 38.81 -31.49
C ALA A 273 -35.77 39.00 -30.19
N CYS A 274 -35.19 38.54 -29.04
CA CYS A 274 -35.82 38.76 -27.73
C CYS A 274 -35.84 40.25 -27.32
N SER A 275 -34.81 41.02 -27.66
CA SER A 275 -34.76 42.45 -27.39
C SER A 275 -35.84 43.21 -28.15
N LEU A 276 -36.13 42.82 -29.39
CA LEU A 276 -37.25 43.40 -30.16
C LEU A 276 -38.62 43.04 -29.55
N LEU A 277 -38.75 41.83 -29.00
CA LEU A 277 -39.93 41.37 -28.29
C LEU A 277 -40.20 42.14 -26.97
N LEU A 278 -39.12 42.55 -26.29
CA LEU A 278 -39.18 43.23 -24.98
C LEU A 278 -39.24 44.76 -25.12
N ALA A 279 -39.24 45.33 -26.33
CA ALA A 279 -39.28 46.77 -26.53
C ALA A 279 -40.72 47.30 -26.20
N GLU A 280 -40.83 48.16 -25.20
CA GLU A 280 -42.11 48.69 -24.67
C GLU A 280 -42.95 49.51 -25.70
N GLN A 281 -42.35 49.89 -26.83
CA GLN A 281 -42.96 50.70 -27.88
C GLN A 281 -43.43 49.89 -29.10
N ALA A 282 -43.33 48.56 -29.07
CA ALA A 282 -43.74 47.71 -30.17
C ALA A 282 -45.24 47.41 -30.14
N ASP A 283 -45.95 47.71 -31.21
CA ASP A 283 -47.32 47.29 -31.39
C ASP A 283 -47.38 45.75 -31.58
N ASP A 284 -48.15 45.07 -30.73
CA ASP A 284 -48.28 43.62 -30.74
C ASP A 284 -48.74 43.08 -32.10
N ALA A 285 -49.52 43.85 -32.88
CA ALA A 285 -49.97 43.48 -34.19
C ALA A 285 -48.87 43.46 -35.25
N GLU A 286 -47.87 44.34 -35.15
CA GLU A 286 -46.77 44.47 -36.13
C GLU A 286 -45.45 43.82 -35.64
N LEU A 287 -45.42 43.31 -34.43
CA LEU A 287 -44.22 42.75 -33.80
C LEU A 287 -43.53 41.70 -34.63
N ARG A 288 -44.31 40.82 -35.24
CA ARG A 288 -43.82 39.75 -36.08
C ARG A 288 -43.15 40.23 -37.38
N GLU A 289 -43.71 41.27 -37.99
CA GLU A 289 -43.15 41.90 -39.20
C GLU A 289 -41.87 42.67 -38.84
N THR A 290 -41.83 43.34 -37.71
CA THR A 290 -40.66 44.06 -37.19
C THR A 290 -39.51 43.12 -36.94
N ILE A 291 -39.75 41.93 -36.33
CA ILE A 291 -38.72 40.92 -36.11
C ILE A 291 -38.22 40.38 -37.44
N PHE A 292 -39.10 40.03 -38.37
CA PHE A 292 -38.67 39.40 -39.65
C PHE A 292 -38.12 40.40 -40.67
N SER A 293 -38.38 41.69 -40.55
CA SER A 293 -37.71 42.75 -41.29
C SER A 293 -36.25 42.94 -40.84
N SER A 294 -36.02 42.80 -39.52
CA SER A 294 -34.66 42.94 -38.91
C SER A 294 -33.87 41.63 -39.02
N ILE A 295 -34.49 40.47 -38.83
CA ILE A 295 -33.88 39.15 -38.85
C ILE A 295 -34.67 38.22 -39.77
N PRO A 296 -34.09 37.79 -40.91
CA PRO A 296 -34.79 36.86 -41.81
C PRO A 296 -35.22 35.59 -41.08
N LYS A 297 -36.47 35.16 -41.29
CA LYS A 297 -37.07 33.98 -40.64
C LYS A 297 -36.21 32.73 -40.78
N SER A 298 -35.54 32.52 -41.93
CA SER A 298 -34.64 31.40 -42.18
C SER A 298 -33.43 31.43 -41.25
N ARG A 299 -32.81 32.59 -41.02
CA ARG A 299 -31.68 32.76 -40.10
C ARG A 299 -32.06 32.54 -38.66
N LEU A 300 -33.25 33.00 -38.26
CA LEU A 300 -33.75 32.78 -36.89
C LEU A 300 -34.04 31.30 -36.68
N ALA A 301 -34.67 30.60 -37.63
CA ALA A 301 -34.94 29.18 -37.55
C ALA A 301 -33.63 28.36 -37.51
N GLU A 302 -32.64 28.73 -38.33
CA GLU A 302 -31.31 28.11 -38.30
C GLU A 302 -30.60 28.31 -36.94
N SER A 303 -30.71 29.48 -36.34
CA SER A 303 -30.12 29.78 -35.03
C SER A 303 -30.80 28.97 -33.92
N VAL A 304 -32.13 28.84 -33.93
CA VAL A 304 -32.89 27.99 -32.99
C VAL A 304 -32.48 26.52 -33.18
N SER A 305 -32.37 26.04 -34.40
CA SER A 305 -31.92 24.67 -34.70
C SER A 305 -30.50 24.44 -34.17
N LYS A 306 -29.58 25.37 -34.43
CA LYS A 306 -28.18 25.29 -33.92
C LYS A 306 -28.09 25.32 -32.40
N VAL A 307 -28.87 26.18 -31.72
CA VAL A 307 -28.89 26.19 -30.27
C VAL A 307 -29.42 24.89 -29.71
N ASN A 308 -30.50 24.33 -30.30
CA ASN A 308 -31.07 23.05 -29.87
C ASN A 308 -30.11 21.87 -30.11
N GLU A 309 -29.37 21.90 -31.23
CA GLU A 309 -28.38 20.88 -31.58
C GLU A 309 -27.13 20.95 -30.65
N LEU A 310 -26.66 22.16 -30.35
CA LEU A 310 -25.46 22.41 -29.55
C LEU A 310 -25.72 22.48 -28.03
N ALA A 311 -26.98 22.73 -27.65
CA ALA A 311 -27.40 22.73 -26.24
C ALA A 311 -27.39 21.30 -25.70
N ARG A 312 -26.38 21.00 -24.88
CA ARG A 312 -26.31 19.69 -24.22
C ARG A 312 -27.32 19.60 -23.07
N PRO A 313 -27.93 18.41 -22.84
CA PRO A 313 -28.72 18.16 -21.64
C PRO A 313 -27.88 18.45 -20.38
N GLN A 314 -28.51 19.03 -19.35
CA GLN A 314 -27.83 19.41 -18.10
C GLN A 314 -26.99 18.28 -17.47
N ASN A 315 -27.37 17.01 -17.72
CA ASN A 315 -26.73 15.82 -17.15
C ASN A 315 -25.68 15.16 -18.05
N ASN A 316 -25.35 15.74 -19.21
CA ASN A 316 -24.38 15.18 -20.14
C ASN A 316 -22.99 15.79 -19.92
N ASN A 317 -22.17 15.17 -19.09
CA ASN A 317 -20.83 15.67 -18.78
C ASN A 317 -19.81 15.30 -19.89
N PHE A 318 -19.51 14.02 -20.05
CA PHE A 318 -18.47 13.50 -20.98
C PHE A 318 -18.73 12.06 -21.43
N HIS A 319 -19.89 11.52 -21.11
CA HIS A 319 -20.21 10.11 -21.35
C HIS A 319 -20.34 9.78 -22.85
N ASP A 320 -20.78 10.74 -23.68
CA ASP A 320 -20.81 10.57 -25.15
C ASP A 320 -19.38 10.34 -25.68
N GLU A 321 -18.43 11.14 -25.23
CA GLU A 321 -17.02 11.01 -25.60
C GLU A 321 -16.38 9.73 -25.03
N MET A 322 -16.90 9.19 -23.90
CA MET A 322 -16.48 7.88 -23.41
C MET A 322 -16.92 6.76 -24.35
N VAL A 323 -18.13 6.82 -24.91
CA VAL A 323 -18.59 5.81 -25.88
C VAL A 323 -17.69 5.77 -27.11
N GLU A 324 -17.15 6.91 -27.56
CA GLU A 324 -16.15 6.96 -28.63
C GLU A 324 -14.86 6.18 -28.29
N GLN A 325 -14.54 6.03 -26.99
CA GLN A 325 -13.38 5.25 -26.53
C GLN A 325 -13.65 3.75 -26.40
N TYR A 326 -14.86 3.27 -26.67
CA TYR A 326 -15.21 1.85 -26.52
C TYR A 326 -14.29 0.90 -27.32
N GLY A 327 -13.76 1.36 -28.45
CA GLY A 327 -12.77 0.61 -29.22
C GLY A 327 -11.50 0.24 -28.43
N ARG A 328 -11.09 1.06 -27.46
CA ARG A 328 -9.98 0.77 -26.52
C ARG A 328 -10.41 -0.28 -25.50
N VAL A 329 -11.60 -0.10 -24.91
CA VAL A 329 -12.16 -0.98 -23.88
C VAL A 329 -12.36 -2.39 -24.39
N LYS A 330 -12.91 -2.54 -25.60
CA LYS A 330 -13.15 -3.84 -26.25
C LYS A 330 -11.91 -4.73 -26.33
N ARG A 331 -10.69 -4.17 -26.30
CA ARG A 331 -9.44 -4.93 -26.42
C ARG A 331 -9.03 -5.58 -25.12
N PHE A 332 -9.26 -4.97 -23.97
CA PHE A 332 -8.82 -5.49 -22.67
C PHE A 332 -9.94 -6.02 -21.78
N LEU A 333 -11.18 -5.55 -21.94
CA LEU A 333 -12.32 -5.98 -21.13
C LEU A 333 -12.52 -7.51 -21.13
N PRO A 334 -12.38 -8.24 -22.26
CA PRO A 334 -12.49 -9.70 -22.24
C PRO A 334 -11.51 -10.40 -21.31
N ALA A 335 -10.29 -9.87 -21.17
CA ALA A 335 -9.29 -10.40 -20.24
C ALA A 335 -9.64 -10.09 -18.78
N VAL A 336 -10.17 -8.87 -18.50
CA VAL A 336 -10.69 -8.52 -17.16
C VAL A 336 -11.76 -9.51 -16.72
N LEU A 337 -12.74 -9.76 -17.57
CA LEU A 337 -13.89 -10.63 -17.28
C LEU A 337 -13.51 -12.10 -17.12
N ARG A 338 -12.52 -12.59 -17.86
CA ARG A 338 -12.09 -13.99 -17.84
C ARG A 338 -11.17 -14.31 -16.66
N ASP A 339 -10.21 -13.44 -16.38
CA ASP A 339 -9.04 -13.78 -15.57
C ASP A 339 -9.05 -13.17 -14.16
N LEU A 340 -9.84 -12.12 -13.93
CA LEU A 340 -10.02 -11.51 -12.61
C LEU A 340 -11.30 -12.04 -11.94
N HIS A 341 -11.12 -12.67 -10.77
CA HIS A 341 -12.23 -13.24 -9.99
C HIS A 341 -12.61 -12.27 -8.89
N PHE A 342 -13.68 -11.52 -9.14
CA PHE A 342 -14.20 -10.53 -8.22
C PHE A 342 -15.12 -11.17 -7.18
N GLN A 343 -15.06 -10.66 -5.96
CA GLN A 343 -16.01 -10.92 -4.88
C GLN A 343 -16.62 -9.60 -4.43
N ALA A 344 -17.80 -9.63 -3.83
CA ALA A 344 -18.51 -8.43 -3.42
C ALA A 344 -19.10 -8.51 -2.02
N ALA A 345 -19.17 -7.35 -1.36
CA ALA A 345 -20.08 -7.10 -0.25
C ALA A 345 -21.51 -6.85 -0.79
N PRO A 346 -22.55 -6.85 0.05
CA PRO A 346 -23.92 -6.58 -0.37
C PRO A 346 -24.06 -5.29 -1.22
N ALA A 347 -23.28 -4.25 -0.92
CA ALA A 347 -23.28 -3.00 -1.70
C ALA A 347 -22.70 -3.15 -3.12
N GLY A 348 -21.87 -4.15 -3.37
CA GLY A 348 -21.23 -4.44 -4.66
C GLY A 348 -21.96 -5.49 -5.50
N GLU A 349 -22.97 -6.17 -4.97
CA GLU A 349 -23.63 -7.33 -5.61
C GLU A 349 -24.19 -7.00 -6.99
N HIS A 350 -24.81 -5.84 -7.17
CA HIS A 350 -25.35 -5.43 -8.49
C HIS A 350 -24.24 -5.30 -9.53
N THR A 351 -23.10 -4.77 -9.15
CA THR A 351 -21.96 -4.64 -10.06
C THR A 351 -21.34 -6.01 -10.36
N LEU A 352 -21.25 -6.90 -9.36
CA LEU A 352 -20.78 -8.26 -9.54
C LEU A 352 -21.69 -9.07 -10.47
N SER A 353 -23.01 -8.95 -10.31
CA SER A 353 -24.00 -9.58 -11.18
C SER A 353 -23.81 -9.14 -12.64
N ALA A 354 -23.57 -7.85 -12.87
CA ALA A 354 -23.30 -7.33 -14.22
C ALA A 354 -21.96 -7.83 -14.79
N ILE A 355 -20.95 -8.03 -13.95
CA ILE A 355 -19.66 -8.65 -14.35
C ILE A 355 -19.92 -10.09 -14.79
N HIS A 356 -20.63 -10.89 -14.01
CA HIS A 356 -20.96 -12.28 -14.35
C HIS A 356 -21.73 -12.36 -15.66
N TYR A 357 -22.74 -11.51 -15.82
CA TYR A 357 -23.52 -11.45 -17.07
C TYR A 357 -22.63 -11.18 -18.29
N LEU A 358 -21.74 -10.18 -18.25
CA LEU A 358 -20.81 -9.92 -19.35
C LEU A 358 -19.76 -11.02 -19.53
N THR A 359 -19.40 -11.74 -18.45
CA THR A 359 -18.47 -12.87 -18.51
C THR A 359 -19.08 -14.04 -19.30
N GLU A 360 -20.35 -14.35 -19.09
CA GLU A 360 -21.08 -15.38 -19.86
C GLU A 360 -21.17 -15.02 -21.35
N LEU A 361 -21.30 -13.74 -21.65
CA LEU A 361 -21.29 -13.23 -23.02
C LEU A 361 -19.91 -12.99 -23.61
N ASN A 362 -18.84 -13.35 -22.85
CA ASN A 362 -17.46 -13.16 -23.30
C ASN A 362 -17.21 -14.01 -24.55
N GLY A 363 -16.70 -13.40 -25.63
CA GLY A 363 -16.53 -14.03 -26.94
C GLY A 363 -17.75 -13.86 -27.88
N SER A 364 -18.93 -13.49 -27.38
CA SER A 364 -20.08 -13.16 -28.22
C SER A 364 -19.87 -11.84 -28.98
N LYS A 365 -20.34 -11.80 -30.24
CA LYS A 365 -20.35 -10.58 -31.07
C LYS A 365 -21.64 -9.77 -30.95
N LYS A 366 -22.55 -10.15 -30.05
CA LYS A 366 -23.82 -9.44 -29.83
C LYS A 366 -23.58 -7.99 -29.49
N ARG A 367 -24.22 -7.06 -30.16
CA ARG A 367 -24.19 -5.62 -29.88
C ARG A 367 -25.31 -5.19 -28.95
N ILE A 368 -26.43 -5.88 -28.98
CA ILE A 368 -27.61 -5.69 -28.14
C ILE A 368 -27.58 -6.78 -27.07
N LEU A 369 -27.85 -6.40 -25.82
CA LEU A 369 -27.86 -7.28 -24.66
C LEU A 369 -29.30 -7.55 -24.26
N ASP A 370 -29.64 -8.83 -24.08
CA ASP A 370 -30.94 -9.29 -23.62
C ASP A 370 -30.86 -9.60 -22.13
N ASP A 371 -31.84 -9.17 -21.33
CA ASP A 371 -31.92 -9.44 -19.87
C ASP A 371 -30.70 -8.99 -19.03
N ALA A 372 -30.00 -7.94 -19.46
CA ALA A 372 -28.85 -7.42 -18.71
C ALA A 372 -29.30 -6.76 -17.39
N PRO A 373 -28.54 -6.94 -16.27
CA PRO A 373 -28.85 -6.29 -14.99
C PRO A 373 -28.88 -4.76 -15.09
N GLU A 374 -30.07 -4.16 -14.90
CA GLU A 374 -30.26 -2.72 -15.10
C GLU A 374 -29.83 -1.86 -13.89
N HIS A 375 -29.68 -2.46 -12.72
CA HIS A 375 -29.39 -1.74 -11.46
C HIS A 375 -28.07 -0.95 -11.47
N ILE A 376 -27.13 -1.29 -12.35
CA ILE A 376 -25.88 -0.54 -12.50
C ILE A 376 -26.06 0.75 -13.32
N ILE A 377 -27.16 0.88 -14.10
CA ILE A 377 -27.35 1.95 -15.07
C ILE A 377 -27.78 3.23 -14.34
N THR A 378 -26.89 4.21 -14.30
CA THR A 378 -27.17 5.52 -13.69
C THR A 378 -27.85 6.47 -14.65
N GLY A 379 -28.44 7.54 -14.13
CA GLY A 379 -29.12 8.57 -14.91
C GLY A 379 -28.31 9.09 -16.11
N PRO A 380 -27.04 9.47 -15.95
CA PRO A 380 -26.19 9.93 -17.05
C PRO A 380 -25.98 8.88 -18.16
N TRP A 381 -25.97 7.59 -17.81
CA TRP A 381 -25.76 6.50 -18.74
C TRP A 381 -27.02 6.03 -19.46
N LYS A 382 -28.22 6.29 -18.92
CA LYS A 382 -29.50 5.79 -19.50
C LYS A 382 -29.60 6.06 -21.00
N ARG A 383 -29.34 7.28 -21.45
CA ARG A 383 -29.42 7.68 -22.84
C ARG A 383 -28.41 6.95 -23.75
N LEU A 384 -27.28 6.52 -23.21
CA LEU A 384 -26.19 5.91 -23.98
C LEU A 384 -26.21 4.37 -23.92
N VAL A 385 -26.92 3.84 -22.94
CA VAL A 385 -27.10 2.42 -22.76
C VAL A 385 -28.34 1.93 -23.54
N TYR A 386 -29.44 2.70 -23.53
CA TYR A 386 -30.64 2.34 -24.25
C TYR A 386 -30.67 2.97 -25.66
N ASP A 387 -31.08 2.20 -26.65
CA ASP A 387 -31.40 2.72 -28.00
C ASP A 387 -32.83 3.29 -28.07
N ALA A 388 -33.25 3.72 -29.26
CA ALA A 388 -34.57 4.30 -29.46
C ALA A 388 -35.72 3.30 -29.20
N GLU A 389 -35.45 2.00 -29.33
CA GLU A 389 -36.39 0.91 -29.06
C GLU A 389 -36.30 0.39 -27.60
N GLY A 390 -35.50 1.03 -26.73
CA GLY A 390 -35.33 0.64 -25.34
C GLY A 390 -34.43 -0.57 -25.10
N ARG A 391 -33.68 -1.02 -26.13
CA ARG A 391 -32.76 -2.17 -26.00
C ARG A 391 -31.39 -1.73 -25.48
N ILE A 392 -30.75 -2.60 -24.70
CA ILE A 392 -29.48 -2.30 -24.07
C ILE A 392 -28.32 -2.48 -25.06
N GLN A 393 -27.57 -1.40 -25.29
CA GLN A 393 -26.38 -1.37 -26.15
C GLN A 393 -25.14 -1.80 -25.37
N ARG A 394 -24.44 -2.84 -25.85
CA ARG A 394 -23.26 -3.41 -25.19
C ARG A 394 -22.16 -2.38 -24.95
N ALA A 395 -21.93 -1.43 -25.83
CA ALA A 395 -20.88 -0.43 -25.71
C ALA A 395 -21.12 0.48 -24.51
N GLY A 396 -22.31 1.09 -24.41
CA GLY A 396 -22.69 1.93 -23.28
C GLY A 396 -22.70 1.17 -21.97
N TYR A 397 -23.28 -0.04 -21.96
CA TYR A 397 -23.36 -0.89 -20.79
C TYR A 397 -21.98 -1.29 -20.25
N SER A 398 -21.05 -1.69 -21.12
CA SER A 398 -19.69 -2.06 -20.73
C SER A 398 -18.91 -0.90 -20.11
N LEU A 399 -19.10 0.31 -20.63
CA LEU A 399 -18.47 1.51 -20.08
C LEU A 399 -19.08 1.92 -18.74
N CYS A 400 -20.39 1.84 -18.62
CA CYS A 400 -21.09 2.05 -17.35
C CYS A 400 -20.62 1.04 -16.30
N LEU A 401 -20.48 -0.24 -16.66
CA LEU A 401 -19.94 -1.27 -15.77
C LEU A 401 -18.50 -0.95 -15.32
N LEU A 402 -17.62 -0.51 -16.23
CA LEU A 402 -16.23 -0.18 -15.87
C LEU A 402 -16.15 0.99 -14.89
N GLU A 403 -16.97 2.02 -15.07
CA GLU A 403 -17.05 3.15 -14.13
C GLU A 403 -17.52 2.66 -12.75
N ARG A 404 -18.57 1.83 -12.71
CA ARG A 404 -19.09 1.24 -11.48
C ARG A 404 -18.09 0.30 -10.80
N LEU A 405 -17.40 -0.53 -11.58
CA LEU A 405 -16.37 -1.42 -11.09
C LEU A 405 -15.22 -0.63 -10.44
N GLN A 406 -14.76 0.44 -11.09
CA GLN A 406 -13.72 1.31 -10.55
C GLN A 406 -14.13 1.92 -9.21
N ASP A 407 -15.34 2.47 -9.13
CA ASP A 407 -15.88 3.04 -7.90
C ASP A 407 -16.01 1.99 -6.79
N ALA A 408 -16.52 0.80 -7.12
CA ALA A 408 -16.71 -0.29 -6.17
C ALA A 408 -15.37 -0.87 -5.67
N LEU A 409 -14.36 -1.01 -6.52
CA LEU A 409 -13.00 -1.41 -6.14
C LEU A 409 -12.37 -0.40 -5.19
N ARG A 410 -12.49 0.91 -5.47
CA ARG A 410 -11.94 1.98 -4.62
C ARG A 410 -12.63 2.06 -3.27
N ARG A 411 -13.93 1.81 -3.21
CA ARG A 411 -14.70 1.75 -1.96
C ARG A 411 -14.58 0.42 -1.22
N ARG A 412 -13.97 -0.59 -1.85
CA ARG A 412 -13.90 -1.97 -1.32
C ARG A 412 -15.26 -2.65 -1.20
N ASP A 413 -16.24 -2.24 -2.00
CA ASP A 413 -17.51 -2.94 -2.16
C ASP A 413 -17.31 -4.20 -3.02
N ILE A 414 -16.31 -4.17 -3.91
CA ILE A 414 -15.78 -5.31 -4.68
C ILE A 414 -14.30 -5.46 -4.39
N TRP A 415 -13.82 -6.69 -4.31
CA TRP A 415 -12.42 -7.00 -4.07
C TRP A 415 -11.98 -8.25 -4.82
N LEU A 416 -10.68 -8.51 -4.79
CA LEU A 416 -10.04 -9.68 -5.40
C LEU A 416 -9.38 -10.54 -4.33
N GLU A 417 -9.59 -11.84 -4.41
CA GLU A 417 -8.93 -12.81 -3.55
C GLU A 417 -7.40 -12.80 -3.77
N ASN A 418 -6.62 -13.01 -2.74
CA ASN A 418 -5.15 -12.99 -2.79
C ASN A 418 -4.50 -11.64 -3.16
N SER A 419 -5.23 -10.55 -3.15
CA SER A 419 -4.71 -9.20 -3.30
C SER A 419 -4.46 -8.55 -1.94
N ASP A 420 -3.32 -7.89 -1.76
CA ASP A 420 -3.05 -7.10 -0.56
C ASP A 420 -3.67 -5.70 -0.66
N ARG A 421 -3.63 -5.13 -1.87
CA ARG A 421 -4.07 -3.77 -2.15
C ARG A 421 -5.56 -3.69 -2.48
N TRP A 422 -6.08 -4.67 -3.21
CA TRP A 422 -7.47 -4.73 -3.68
C TRP A 422 -8.27 -5.88 -3.06
N GLY A 423 -7.75 -6.46 -1.95
CA GLY A 423 -8.39 -7.53 -1.19
C GLY A 423 -9.49 -7.04 -0.26
N ASN A 424 -10.14 -8.00 0.41
CA ASN A 424 -11.16 -7.72 1.40
C ASN A 424 -10.57 -6.99 2.63
N PRO A 425 -10.97 -5.75 2.92
CA PRO A 425 -10.44 -5.02 4.06
C PRO A 425 -10.81 -5.65 5.41
N ARG A 426 -11.87 -6.49 5.42
CA ARG A 426 -12.39 -7.14 6.63
C ARG A 426 -11.78 -8.51 6.88
N GLU A 427 -11.00 -9.08 5.95
CA GLU A 427 -10.41 -10.41 6.08
C GLU A 427 -9.48 -10.55 7.29
N LYS A 428 -8.79 -9.48 7.64
CA LYS A 428 -7.86 -9.42 8.79
C LYS A 428 -8.54 -9.01 10.10
N LEU A 429 -9.84 -8.75 10.10
CA LEU A 429 -10.59 -8.41 11.29
C LEU A 429 -11.15 -9.68 11.93
N LEU A 430 -11.13 -9.74 13.24
CA LEU A 430 -11.84 -10.78 13.98
C LEU A 430 -13.33 -10.68 13.69
N GLN A 431 -13.96 -11.79 13.31
CA GLN A 431 -15.38 -11.84 12.93
C GLN A 431 -16.10 -13.00 13.65
N GLY A 432 -17.42 -12.96 13.62
CA GLY A 432 -18.27 -14.03 14.17
C GLY A 432 -17.98 -14.34 15.64
N GLU A 433 -17.89 -15.63 15.95
CA GLU A 433 -17.66 -16.13 17.31
C GLU A 433 -16.31 -15.72 17.87
N GLU A 434 -15.27 -15.68 17.05
CA GLU A 434 -13.93 -15.27 17.48
C GLU A 434 -13.95 -13.82 17.99
N TRP A 435 -14.64 -12.92 17.29
CA TRP A 435 -14.86 -11.55 17.76
C TRP A 435 -15.64 -11.50 19.06
N GLN A 436 -16.70 -12.29 19.21
CA GLN A 436 -17.52 -12.29 20.42
C GLN A 436 -16.69 -12.70 21.65
N VAL A 437 -15.81 -13.68 21.52
CA VAL A 437 -14.92 -14.14 22.59
C VAL A 437 -13.86 -13.08 22.94
N GLN A 438 -13.24 -12.47 21.92
CA GLN A 438 -12.13 -11.55 22.10
C GLN A 438 -12.56 -10.09 22.32
N ARG A 439 -13.82 -9.73 22.07
CA ARG A 439 -14.32 -8.36 22.13
C ARG A 439 -14.06 -7.67 23.47
N VAL A 440 -14.44 -8.33 24.56
CA VAL A 440 -14.33 -7.74 25.91
C VAL A 440 -12.88 -7.49 26.31
N PRO A 441 -11.96 -8.47 26.23
CA PRO A 441 -10.54 -8.23 26.56
C PRO A 441 -9.88 -7.21 25.65
N ILE A 442 -10.18 -7.20 24.34
CA ILE A 442 -9.61 -6.22 23.40
C ILE A 442 -10.11 -4.81 23.70
N CYS A 443 -11.44 -4.64 23.84
CA CYS A 443 -12.01 -3.34 24.15
C CYS A 443 -11.47 -2.77 25.47
N ARG A 444 -11.31 -3.63 26.49
CA ARG A 444 -10.72 -3.24 27.78
C ARG A 444 -9.25 -2.82 27.64
N ALA A 445 -8.45 -3.57 26.88
CA ALA A 445 -7.04 -3.27 26.65
C ALA A 445 -6.85 -1.95 25.89
N LEU A 446 -7.77 -1.62 24.98
CA LEU A 446 -7.75 -0.39 24.19
C LEU A 446 -8.46 0.80 24.87
N GLY A 447 -9.09 0.59 26.02
CA GLY A 447 -9.87 1.62 26.72
C GLY A 447 -11.14 2.04 25.99
N HIS A 448 -11.69 1.16 25.12
CA HIS A 448 -12.90 1.42 24.35
C HIS A 448 -14.12 0.70 24.94
N PRO A 449 -15.34 1.26 24.80
CA PRO A 449 -16.55 0.57 25.19
C PRO A 449 -16.78 -0.68 24.33
N THR A 450 -17.36 -1.71 24.93
CA THR A 450 -17.71 -2.96 24.24
C THR A 450 -18.87 -2.79 23.26
N ASP A 451 -19.69 -1.76 23.45
CA ASP A 451 -20.75 -1.36 22.52
C ASP A 451 -20.18 -0.45 21.42
N GLY A 452 -20.24 -0.93 20.17
CA GLY A 452 -19.70 -0.22 19.01
C GLY A 452 -20.38 1.14 18.77
N HIS A 453 -21.69 1.25 19.00
CA HIS A 453 -22.40 2.54 18.84
C HIS A 453 -21.92 3.58 19.86
N LYS A 454 -21.76 3.18 21.12
CA LYS A 454 -21.18 4.06 22.15
C LYS A 454 -19.74 4.45 21.81
N GLY A 455 -18.96 3.51 21.29
CA GLY A 455 -17.59 3.77 20.86
C GLY A 455 -17.51 4.80 19.74
N VAL A 456 -18.34 4.66 18.71
CA VAL A 456 -18.42 5.62 17.59
C VAL A 456 -18.89 7.00 18.07
N GLN A 457 -19.90 7.07 18.95
CA GLN A 457 -20.34 8.34 19.52
C GLN A 457 -19.23 9.05 20.33
N GLN A 458 -18.49 8.30 21.15
CA GLN A 458 -17.35 8.87 21.90
C GLN A 458 -16.26 9.40 20.98
N LEU A 459 -15.91 8.65 19.92
CA LEU A 459 -14.95 9.09 18.94
C LEU A 459 -15.43 10.30 18.15
N ALA A 460 -16.70 10.36 17.78
CA ALA A 460 -17.30 11.51 17.11
C ALA A 460 -17.24 12.78 17.97
N VAL A 461 -17.58 12.67 19.26
CA VAL A 461 -17.48 13.79 20.23
C VAL A 461 -16.01 14.22 20.39
N GLN A 462 -15.09 13.27 20.49
CA GLN A 462 -13.66 13.56 20.60
C GLN A 462 -13.14 14.26 19.34
N LEU A 463 -13.54 13.79 18.16
CA LEU A 463 -13.20 14.39 16.87
C LEU A 463 -13.72 15.84 16.79
N ASP A 464 -15.00 16.08 17.11
CA ASP A 464 -15.58 17.41 17.12
C ASP A 464 -14.85 18.36 18.08
N LYS A 465 -14.55 17.89 19.30
CA LYS A 465 -13.75 18.64 20.28
C LYS A 465 -12.35 18.97 19.73
N THR A 466 -11.71 18.01 19.08
CA THR A 466 -10.37 18.20 18.48
C THR A 466 -10.43 19.19 17.33
N TRP A 467 -11.43 19.07 16.45
CA TRP A 467 -11.65 20.02 15.35
C TRP A 467 -11.88 21.44 15.87
N LYS A 468 -12.73 21.62 16.88
CA LYS A 468 -12.95 22.92 17.51
C LYS A 468 -11.67 23.50 18.12
N ALA A 469 -10.88 22.67 18.79
CA ALA A 469 -9.58 23.08 19.34
C ALA A 469 -8.55 23.43 18.24
N VAL A 470 -8.56 22.74 17.12
CA VAL A 470 -7.72 23.08 15.97
C VAL A 470 -8.21 24.39 15.35
N ALA A 471 -9.52 24.52 15.09
CA ALA A 471 -10.12 25.72 14.50
C ALA A 471 -9.81 26.98 15.33
N SER A 472 -9.92 26.90 16.67
CA SER A 472 -9.59 28.05 17.54
C SER A 472 -8.11 28.44 17.53
N ARG A 473 -7.20 27.54 17.13
CA ARG A 473 -5.77 27.83 16.99
C ARG A 473 -5.42 28.42 15.63
N PHE A 474 -6.29 28.30 14.62
CA PHE A 474 -6.04 28.86 13.29
C PHE A 474 -5.95 30.38 13.30
N GLU A 475 -6.77 31.05 14.09
CA GLU A 475 -6.77 32.52 14.19
C GLU A 475 -5.46 33.08 14.77
N GLY A 476 -4.73 32.29 15.54
CA GLY A 476 -3.43 32.66 16.12
C GLY A 476 -2.21 32.10 15.38
N ASN A 477 -2.39 31.39 14.28
CA ASN A 477 -1.29 30.76 13.55
C ASN A 477 -0.81 31.67 12.42
N ALA A 478 0.39 32.24 12.57
CA ALA A 478 1.00 33.13 11.57
C ALA A 478 1.28 32.46 10.19
N GLU A 479 1.27 31.14 10.14
CA GLU A 479 1.55 30.38 8.91
C GLU A 479 0.29 30.06 8.09
N VAL A 480 -0.91 30.36 8.65
CA VAL A 480 -2.18 30.05 8.01
C VAL A 480 -3.00 31.32 7.84
N ASN A 481 -3.30 31.68 6.60
CA ASN A 481 -4.15 32.81 6.26
C ASN A 481 -5.46 32.32 5.66
N ILE A 482 -6.59 32.79 6.23
CA ILE A 482 -7.93 32.56 5.69
C ILE A 482 -8.33 33.81 4.89
N CYS A 483 -8.42 33.67 3.57
CA CYS A 483 -8.88 34.74 2.69
C CYS A 483 -10.39 34.59 2.44
N HIS A 484 -11.14 35.63 2.71
CA HIS A 484 -12.60 35.69 2.53
C HIS A 484 -13.04 36.42 1.23
N ASP A 485 -12.10 36.62 0.29
CA ASP A 485 -12.30 37.41 -0.93
C ASP A 485 -13.17 36.71 -2.02
N GLY A 486 -13.73 35.56 -1.73
CA GLY A 486 -14.55 34.78 -2.67
C GLY A 486 -15.87 34.30 -2.08
N LYS A 487 -16.68 33.64 -2.92
CA LYS A 487 -17.95 33.01 -2.50
C LYS A 487 -17.75 31.98 -1.38
N TYR A 488 -16.55 31.40 -1.28
CA TYR A 488 -16.14 30.46 -0.23
C TYR A 488 -14.78 30.90 0.32
N PRO A 489 -14.59 30.82 1.65
CA PRO A 489 -13.28 31.11 2.24
C PRO A 489 -12.21 30.15 1.69
N SER A 490 -11.06 30.71 1.34
CA SER A 490 -9.89 29.94 0.89
C SER A 490 -8.83 29.93 1.97
N LEU A 491 -8.18 28.77 2.16
CA LEU A 491 -7.10 28.59 3.11
C LEU A 491 -5.76 28.65 2.35
N THR A 492 -4.89 29.57 2.76
CA THR A 492 -3.51 29.64 2.24
C THR A 492 -2.55 29.28 3.36
N ILE A 493 -1.75 28.25 3.17
CA ILE A 493 -0.71 27.84 4.12
C ILE A 493 0.61 28.40 3.58
N SER A 494 1.31 29.22 4.38
CA SER A 494 2.68 29.65 4.05
C SER A 494 3.57 28.43 3.97
N SER A 495 4.43 28.35 2.96
CA SER A 495 5.43 27.27 2.92
C SER A 495 6.28 27.35 4.18
N LEU A 496 6.37 26.24 4.91
CA LEU A 496 7.35 26.11 5.99
C LEU A 496 8.71 26.50 5.40
N GLU A 497 9.34 27.55 5.94
CA GLU A 497 10.76 27.79 5.67
C GLU A 497 11.45 26.46 5.90
N LYS A 498 12.28 26.03 4.93
CA LYS A 498 13.04 24.79 5.07
C LYS A 498 13.73 24.85 6.41
N LEU A 499 13.23 24.08 7.37
CA LEU A 499 13.96 23.80 8.60
C LEU A 499 15.37 23.39 8.14
N GLU A 500 16.40 24.11 8.60
CA GLU A 500 17.78 23.72 8.35
C GLU A 500 17.86 22.21 8.59
N GLU A 501 18.30 21.47 7.56
CA GLU A 501 18.41 20.01 7.67
C GLU A 501 19.13 19.70 8.99
N PRO A 502 18.57 18.88 9.88
CA PRO A 502 19.27 18.48 11.09
C PRO A 502 20.64 17.96 10.66
N PRO A 503 21.73 18.34 11.35
CA PRO A 503 23.09 17.99 10.95
C PRO A 503 23.14 16.51 10.63
N SER A 504 23.48 16.17 9.39
CA SER A 504 23.38 14.81 8.85
C SER A 504 24.00 13.83 9.85
N LEU A 505 23.37 12.69 10.04
CA LEU A 505 23.89 11.57 10.85
C LEU A 505 25.38 11.26 10.55
N HIS A 506 25.85 11.64 9.37
CA HIS A 506 27.25 11.57 8.96
C HIS A 506 28.17 12.51 9.79
N ARG A 507 27.70 13.68 10.22
CA ARG A 507 28.46 14.60 11.08
C ARG A 507 28.46 14.15 12.55
N LEU A 508 27.39 13.51 12.99
CA LEU A 508 27.35 12.88 14.33
C LEU A 508 28.31 11.69 14.40
N ASN A 509 28.38 10.84 13.38
CA ASN A 509 29.32 9.72 13.32
C ASN A 509 30.78 10.17 13.23
N SER A 510 31.10 11.30 12.60
CA SER A 510 32.46 11.83 12.57
C SER A 510 32.89 12.41 13.93
N ARG A 511 31.98 13.06 14.67
CA ARG A 511 32.25 13.53 16.02
C ARG A 511 32.39 12.40 17.05
N VAL A 512 31.57 11.36 16.93
CA VAL A 512 31.68 10.17 17.80
C VAL A 512 32.96 9.39 17.50
N ARG A 513 33.45 9.34 16.25
CA ARG A 513 34.74 8.74 15.90
C ARG A 513 35.95 9.56 16.36
N GLN A 514 35.80 10.85 16.62
CA GLN A 514 36.86 11.70 17.21
C GLN A 514 36.90 11.64 18.74
N LEU A 515 35.85 11.12 19.38
CA LEU A 515 35.74 10.95 20.83
C LEU A 515 36.00 9.51 21.30
N LEU A 516 36.12 8.56 20.37
CA LEU A 516 36.58 7.18 20.57
C LEU A 516 38.02 7.03 20.05
#